data_f79c16c75c221fea17bbdca69f12fcf0
#
_entry.id   f79c16c75c221fea17bbdca69f12fcf0
#
_cell.length_a   1.000
_cell.length_b   1.000
_cell.length_c   1.000
_cell.angle_alpha   90.00
_cell.angle_beta   90.00
_cell.angle_gamma   90.00
#
_symmetry.space_group_name_H-M   'P 1'
#
loop_
_entity.id
_entity.type
_entity.pdbx_description
1 polymer ?
#
loop_
_entity_poly.entity_id
_entity_poly.type
_entity_poly.pdbx_seq_one_letter_code
_entity_poly.pdbx_strand_id
1 'polypeptide(L)'
;MRGISVEEGSGNLYADLGYPDSESMLVKAQLVAKIAEIVQRRALTQTRTAEILGLTQPKVSALLKGRFRGVSEHRLLECLTRLGRDVHIVIKPTPRSRSNGRMTLSVA
;
A
#
# COMPACT_ATOMS: atom_id res chain seq x y z
N MET A 1 -7.70 -18.00 -2.05
CA MET A 1 -7.15 -16.73 -2.57
C MET A 1 -5.78 -16.49 -2.02
N ARG A 2 -4.90 -16.00 -2.84
CA ARG A 2 -3.51 -15.86 -2.46
C ARG A 2 -3.15 -14.39 -2.25
N GLY A 3 -2.64 -14.04 -1.07
CA GLY A 3 -2.19 -12.69 -0.80
C GLY A 3 -0.72 -12.50 -1.13
N ILE A 4 -0.33 -11.24 -1.26
CA ILE A 4 1.07 -10.84 -1.36
C ILE A 4 1.58 -10.65 0.05
N SER A 5 2.69 -11.30 0.38
CA SER A 5 3.31 -11.15 1.69
C SER A 5 4.59 -10.33 1.60
N VAL A 6 4.77 -9.39 2.52
CA VAL A 6 5.98 -8.58 2.61
C VAL A 6 7.01 -9.15 3.58
N GLU A 7 6.78 -10.35 4.08
CA GLU A 7 7.69 -10.97 5.04
C GLU A 7 8.97 -11.49 4.40
N GLU A 8 8.95 -11.71 3.10
CA GLU A 8 10.11 -12.21 2.39
C GLU A 8 11.22 -11.19 2.46
N GLY A 9 12.32 -11.52 3.15
CA GLY A 9 13.38 -10.59 3.43
C GLY A 9 13.98 -9.96 2.18
N SER A 10 14.16 -10.75 1.13
CA SER A 10 14.74 -10.26 -0.12
C SER A 10 13.86 -9.26 -0.86
N GLY A 11 12.59 -9.14 -0.46
CA GLY A 11 11.66 -8.22 -1.10
C GLY A 11 11.70 -6.81 -0.56
N ASN A 12 12.40 -6.55 0.54
CA ASN A 12 12.38 -5.22 1.13
C ASN A 12 13.52 -4.35 0.64
N LEU A 13 13.32 -3.76 -0.54
CA LEU A 13 14.27 -2.85 -1.15
C LEU A 13 14.56 -1.63 -0.27
N TYR A 14 13.56 -1.14 0.45
CA TYR A 14 13.72 0.05 1.29
C TYR A 14 14.67 -0.21 2.47
N ALA A 15 14.66 -1.41 3.03
CA ALA A 15 15.62 -1.80 4.05
C ALA A 15 17.03 -1.85 3.47
N ASP A 16 17.17 -2.41 2.27
CA ASP A 16 18.47 -2.50 1.59
C ASP A 16 19.04 -1.11 1.29
N LEU A 17 18.19 -0.12 1.07
CA LEU A 17 18.61 1.26 0.83
C LEU A 17 18.82 2.06 2.11
N GLY A 18 18.61 1.44 3.29
CA GLY A 18 18.86 2.09 4.57
C GLY A 18 17.78 3.05 5.03
N TYR A 19 16.56 2.96 4.50
CA TYR A 19 15.45 3.79 4.99
C TYR A 19 15.05 3.38 6.39
N PRO A 20 14.95 4.32 7.35
CA PRO A 20 14.66 3.99 8.74
C PRO A 20 13.26 3.42 8.98
N ASP A 21 12.29 3.74 8.12
CA ASP A 21 10.90 3.26 8.19
C ASP A 21 10.59 2.29 7.05
N SER A 22 11.54 1.40 6.77
CA SER A 22 11.47 0.52 5.60
C SER A 22 10.23 -0.37 5.53
N GLU A 23 9.76 -0.90 6.65
CA GLU A 23 8.54 -1.72 6.66
C GLU A 23 7.32 -0.90 6.26
N SER A 24 7.19 0.30 6.81
CA SER A 24 6.10 1.21 6.47
C SER A 24 6.14 1.60 5.00
N MET A 25 7.33 1.90 4.48
CA MET A 25 7.50 2.25 3.07
C MET A 25 7.15 1.09 2.15
N LEU A 26 7.54 -0.12 2.52
CA LEU A 26 7.21 -1.30 1.72
C LEU A 26 5.70 -1.55 1.71
N VAL A 27 5.04 -1.42 2.84
CA VAL A 27 3.58 -1.55 2.93
C VAL A 27 2.91 -0.49 2.05
N LYS A 28 3.35 0.76 2.14
CA LYS A 28 2.81 1.84 1.30
C LYS A 28 3.00 1.54 -0.17
N ALA A 29 4.18 1.06 -0.57
CA ALA A 29 4.45 0.73 -1.97
C ALA A 29 3.50 -0.34 -2.49
N GLN A 30 3.20 -1.35 -1.67
CA GLN A 30 2.27 -2.40 -2.05
C GLN A 30 0.82 -1.89 -2.13
N LEU A 31 0.43 -1.01 -1.21
CA LEU A 31 -0.89 -0.39 -1.27
C LEU A 31 -1.06 0.45 -2.54
N VAL A 32 -0.05 1.24 -2.87
CA VAL A 32 -0.05 2.06 -4.09
C VAL A 32 -0.10 1.19 -5.34
N ALA A 33 0.66 0.10 -5.36
CA ALA A 33 0.64 -0.83 -6.48
C ALA A 33 -0.75 -1.44 -6.67
N LYS A 34 -1.44 -1.77 -5.59
CA LYS A 34 -2.80 -2.31 -5.66
C LYS A 34 -3.78 -1.26 -6.16
N ILE A 35 -3.67 -0.03 -5.70
CA ILE A 35 -4.49 1.07 -6.19
C ILE A 35 -4.30 1.25 -7.70
N ALA A 36 -3.05 1.28 -8.16
CA ALA A 36 -2.74 1.43 -9.59
C ALA A 36 -3.31 0.27 -10.41
N GLU A 37 -3.21 -0.96 -9.90
CA GLU A 37 -3.77 -2.13 -10.56
C GLU A 37 -5.28 -2.00 -10.74
N ILE A 38 -6.00 -1.60 -9.69
CA ILE A 38 -7.45 -1.44 -9.76
C ILE A 38 -7.84 -0.36 -10.76
N VAL A 39 -7.16 0.77 -10.72
CA VAL A 39 -7.40 1.88 -11.65
C VAL A 39 -7.20 1.42 -13.09
N GLN A 40 -6.13 0.68 -13.36
CA GLN A 40 -5.83 0.17 -14.69
C GLN A 40 -6.88 -0.85 -15.15
N ARG A 41 -7.23 -1.79 -14.29
CA ARG A 41 -8.22 -2.84 -14.63
C ARG A 41 -9.59 -2.25 -14.94
N ARG A 42 -9.99 -1.23 -14.21
CA ARG A 42 -11.28 -0.56 -14.42
C ARG A 42 -11.21 0.51 -15.49
N ALA A 43 -10.05 0.70 -16.11
CA ALA A 43 -9.81 1.72 -17.13
C ALA A 43 -10.27 3.11 -16.69
N LEU A 44 -10.00 3.45 -15.43
CA LEU A 44 -10.38 4.75 -14.87
C LEU A 44 -9.42 5.83 -15.37
N THR A 45 -9.97 6.97 -15.78
CA THR A 45 -9.16 8.14 -16.10
C THR A 45 -8.60 8.75 -14.81
N GLN A 46 -7.56 9.57 -14.92
CA GLN A 46 -7.04 10.27 -13.76
C GLN A 46 -8.08 11.22 -13.16
N THR A 47 -8.88 11.86 -13.99
CA THR A 47 -9.98 12.72 -13.53
C THR A 47 -10.98 11.93 -12.69
N ARG A 48 -11.43 10.80 -13.22
CA ARG A 48 -12.40 9.96 -12.49
C ARG A 48 -11.80 9.37 -11.22
N THR A 49 -10.55 8.93 -11.28
CA THR A 49 -9.86 8.43 -10.10
C THR A 49 -9.76 9.50 -9.03
N ALA A 50 -9.41 10.73 -9.40
CA ALA A 50 -9.35 11.84 -8.45
C ALA A 50 -10.69 12.08 -7.77
N GLU A 51 -11.78 12.02 -8.51
CA GLU A 51 -13.13 12.15 -7.94
C GLU A 51 -13.42 11.04 -6.93
N ILE A 52 -13.16 9.79 -7.31
CA ILE A 52 -13.42 8.64 -6.44
C ILE A 52 -12.58 8.73 -5.15
N LEU A 53 -11.31 9.04 -5.27
CA LEU A 53 -10.39 9.07 -4.14
C LEU A 53 -10.47 10.35 -3.32
N GLY A 54 -11.10 11.38 -3.83
CA GLY A 54 -11.13 12.67 -3.17
C GLY A 54 -9.77 13.34 -3.13
N LEU A 55 -8.98 13.14 -4.19
CA LEU A 55 -7.64 13.71 -4.34
C LEU A 55 -7.59 14.63 -5.55
N THR A 56 -6.58 15.48 -5.59
CA THR A 56 -6.33 16.28 -6.79
C THR A 56 -5.72 15.43 -7.89
N GLN A 57 -5.88 15.84 -9.15
CA GLN A 57 -5.27 15.10 -10.26
C GLN A 57 -3.75 15.01 -10.15
N PRO A 58 -3.00 16.07 -9.78
CA PRO A 58 -1.56 15.92 -9.57
C PRO A 58 -1.19 14.87 -8.53
N LYS A 59 -1.97 14.75 -7.44
CA LYS A 59 -1.73 13.72 -6.44
C LYS A 59 -1.99 12.32 -6.98
N VAL A 60 -3.07 12.16 -7.74
CA VAL A 60 -3.37 10.88 -8.41
C VAL A 60 -2.25 10.52 -9.38
N SER A 61 -1.82 11.46 -10.19
CA SER A 61 -0.73 11.24 -11.14
C SER A 61 0.55 10.79 -10.42
N ALA A 62 0.88 11.45 -9.31
CA ALA A 62 2.06 11.10 -8.52
C ALA A 62 1.93 9.69 -7.94
N LEU A 63 0.77 9.36 -7.35
CA LEU A 63 0.53 8.03 -6.79
C LEU A 63 0.67 6.93 -7.84
N LEU A 64 0.06 7.12 -9.01
CA LEU A 64 0.11 6.12 -10.07
C LEU A 64 1.53 5.92 -10.62
N LYS A 65 2.42 6.87 -10.39
CA LYS A 65 3.84 6.76 -10.72
C LYS A 65 4.68 6.22 -9.56
N GLY A 66 4.05 5.81 -8.47
CA GLY A 66 4.74 5.29 -7.30
C GLY A 66 5.32 6.33 -6.37
N ARG A 67 4.91 7.58 -6.49
CA ARG A 67 5.37 8.67 -5.63
C ARG A 67 4.39 8.84 -4.48
N PHE A 68 4.70 8.23 -3.35
CA PHE A 68 3.79 8.20 -2.20
C PHE A 68 4.36 8.80 -0.92
N ARG A 69 5.51 9.45 -0.98
CA ARG A 69 6.07 10.15 0.18
C ARG A 69 5.08 11.22 0.66
N GLY A 70 4.90 11.30 1.96
CA GLY A 70 3.95 12.24 2.54
C GLY A 70 2.50 11.75 2.54
N VAL A 71 2.22 10.61 1.93
CA VAL A 71 0.89 9.99 1.99
C VAL A 71 0.90 8.92 3.08
N SER A 72 -0.05 8.99 4.02
CA SER A 72 -0.12 8.03 5.12
C SER A 72 -0.71 6.69 4.66
N GLU A 73 -0.38 5.62 5.40
CA GLU A 73 -1.00 4.32 5.18
C GLU A 73 -2.52 4.40 5.31
N HIS A 74 -2.99 5.15 6.31
CA HIS A 74 -4.43 5.34 6.51
C HIS A 74 -5.09 5.92 5.25
N ARG A 75 -4.47 6.91 4.64
CA ARG A 75 -5.00 7.53 3.42
C ARG A 75 -5.05 6.55 2.27
N LEU A 76 -4.02 5.72 2.13
CA LEU A 76 -3.97 4.69 1.10
C LEU A 76 -5.03 3.60 1.33
N LEU A 77 -5.22 3.19 2.57
CA LEU A 77 -6.27 2.24 2.91
C LEU A 77 -7.65 2.82 2.61
N GLU A 78 -7.87 4.09 2.91
CA GLU A 78 -9.11 4.78 2.58
C GLU A 78 -9.34 4.81 1.06
N CYS A 79 -8.29 5.03 0.28
CA CYS A 79 -8.40 4.99 -1.18
C CYS A 79 -8.90 3.62 -1.65
N LEU A 80 -8.40 2.54 -1.06
CA LEU A 80 -8.84 1.19 -1.41
C LEU A 80 -10.31 0.96 -1.08
N THR A 81 -10.76 1.45 0.06
CA THR A 81 -12.19 1.33 0.40
C THR A 81 -13.07 2.11 -0.58
N ARG A 82 -12.63 3.28 -1.00
CA ARG A 82 -13.35 4.06 -2.00
C ARG A 82 -13.39 3.41 -3.37
N LEU A 83 -12.38 2.57 -3.67
CA LEU A 83 -12.34 1.77 -4.90
C LEU A 83 -13.11 0.45 -4.78
N GLY A 84 -13.81 0.25 -3.67
CA GLY A 84 -14.68 -0.91 -3.49
C GLY A 84 -13.97 -2.14 -2.91
N ARG A 85 -12.86 -1.94 -2.22
CA ARG A 85 -12.13 -3.04 -1.56
C ARG A 85 -12.38 -3.04 -0.06
N ASP A 86 -12.59 -4.21 0.51
CA ASP A 86 -12.65 -4.36 1.95
C ASP A 86 -11.25 -4.41 2.51
N VAL A 87 -11.05 -3.72 3.63
CA VAL A 87 -9.77 -3.68 4.33
C VAL A 87 -9.96 -4.26 5.72
N HIS A 88 -9.21 -5.30 6.02
CA HIS A 88 -9.20 -5.94 7.34
C HIS A 88 -7.82 -5.79 7.96
N ILE A 89 -7.77 -5.33 9.19
CA ILE A 89 -6.52 -5.19 9.93
C ILE A 89 -6.51 -6.21 11.06
N VAL A 90 -5.52 -7.07 11.05
CA VAL A 90 -5.38 -8.14 12.05
C VAL A 90 -4.15 -7.87 12.90
N ILE A 91 -4.35 -7.84 14.21
CA ILE A 91 -3.27 -7.67 15.18
C ILE A 91 -3.17 -8.96 15.96
N LYS A 92 -1.98 -9.56 15.98
CA LYS A 92 -1.77 -10.85 16.63
C LYS A 92 -0.43 -10.88 17.37
N PRO A 93 -0.27 -11.80 18.34
CA PRO A 93 0.98 -11.91 19.08
C PRO A 93 2.16 -12.22 18.17
N THR A 94 3.32 -11.67 18.53
CA THR A 94 4.57 -11.98 17.87
C THR A 94 5.02 -13.39 18.25
N PRO A 95 5.54 -14.20 17.30
CA PRO A 95 6.13 -15.48 17.63
C PRO A 95 7.32 -15.34 18.57
N ARG A 96 7.59 -16.36 19.38
CA ARG A 96 8.70 -16.33 20.35
C ARG A 96 10.06 -16.18 19.69
N SER A 97 10.17 -16.54 18.42
CA SER A 97 11.42 -16.44 17.67
C SER A 97 11.83 -14.99 17.34
N ARG A 98 10.94 -14.04 17.58
CA ARG A 98 11.22 -12.62 17.30
C ARG A 98 10.95 -11.78 18.54
N SER A 99 11.83 -10.81 18.79
CA SER A 99 11.64 -9.87 19.89
C SER A 99 10.66 -8.75 19.55
N ASN A 100 10.58 -8.39 18.28
CA ASN A 100 9.70 -7.32 17.80
C ASN A 100 8.69 -7.84 16.81
N GLY A 101 7.52 -7.20 16.80
CA GLY A 101 6.52 -7.47 15.78
C GLY A 101 6.91 -6.94 14.42
N ARG A 102 6.17 -7.34 13.41
CA ARG A 102 6.32 -6.88 12.03
C ARG A 102 5.04 -6.25 11.53
N MET A 103 5.18 -5.33 10.61
CA MET A 103 4.06 -4.85 9.83
C MET A 103 4.15 -5.46 8.44
N THR A 104 3.17 -6.28 8.09
CA THR A 104 3.13 -6.94 6.78
C THR A 104 1.78 -6.70 6.14
N LEU A 105 1.73 -6.83 4.83
CA LEU A 105 0.53 -6.69 4.04
C LEU A 105 0.27 -7.95 3.25
N SER A 106 -0.96 -8.44 3.31
CA SER A 106 -1.44 -9.51 2.45
C SER A 106 -2.53 -8.93 1.57
N VAL A 107 -2.40 -9.13 0.28
CA VAL A 107 -3.38 -8.65 -0.70
C VAL A 107 -4.00 -9.84 -1.40
N ALA A 108 -5.30 -9.85 -1.38
CA ALA A 108 -6.06 -10.93 -2.00
C ALA A 108 -6.48 -10.57 -3.43
#